data_49ba0649cbdc0ce4978832d0b6b3f515
#
_entry.id   49ba0649cbdc0ce4978832d0b6b3f515
#
_cell.length_a   1.000
_cell.length_b   1.000
_cell.length_c   1.000
_cell.angle_alpha   90.00
_cell.angle_beta   90.00
_cell.angle_gamma   90.00
#
_symmetry.space_group_name_H-M   'P 1'
#
loop_
_entity.id
_entity.type
_entity.pdbx_description
1 polymer ?
#
loop_
_entity_poly.entity_id
_entity_poly.type
_entity_poly.pdbx_seq_one_letter_code
_entity_poly.pdbx_strand_id
1 'polypeptide(L)'
;MQRLVILAAVLVTPPLAVAEEPARSVVFEAGREGYFSFRIPAAIVTSKGTLLAFCEGRKTTRSDHGDLDLVLKRSRDGGKTWGPLELVYEEGGKAKITIGNPCPVIDQSTGRLWLPFCRNNKQVLMTHSSDDGRTWAKPVEITRAVTRPDWSWVATGPGVGIQLQHGRHKGRLVIPCDQGIVSEGRRVMYSHVFYSDDHGKSWVLGGRLEKHTDECQVIERTDGTLLMNARNYWGRSGGRPERGNMRVTSRSNDGGKTWSRLTFEKGLVEPICQGSLLSYVKPGGAPGRGVLFSNPASRKGRVRLTVRYSGDEGRSWSASRLIHPGPSAYSCLAVLADGSIGCLYEGGTKTAYDQIHFVRFSRKWLTAKTP
;
A
#
# COMPACT_ATOMS: atom_id res chain seq x y z
N MET A 1 -25.08 -47.13 57.98
CA MET A 1 -24.64 -47.21 56.58
C MET A 1 -24.87 -45.85 55.91
N GLN A 2 -23.86 -45.00 55.83
CA GLN A 2 -23.93 -43.72 55.13
C GLN A 2 -23.52 -43.93 53.68
N ARG A 3 -24.40 -43.60 52.75
CA ARG A 3 -24.08 -43.66 51.31
C ARG A 3 -23.36 -42.37 50.89
N LEU A 4 -22.13 -42.53 50.45
CA LEU A 4 -21.33 -41.47 49.87
C LEU A 4 -21.81 -41.22 48.41
N VAL A 5 -22.35 -40.01 48.14
CA VAL A 5 -22.71 -39.61 46.76
C VAL A 5 -21.52 -38.84 46.19
N ILE A 6 -20.83 -39.47 45.20
CA ILE A 6 -19.72 -38.80 44.47
C ILE A 6 -20.37 -38.04 43.31
N LEU A 7 -20.36 -36.70 43.38
CA LEU A 7 -20.71 -35.84 42.24
C LEU A 7 -19.49 -35.75 41.30
N ALA A 8 -19.62 -36.34 40.12
CA ALA A 8 -18.64 -36.15 39.06
C ALA A 8 -18.87 -34.79 38.36
N ALA A 9 -17.95 -33.83 38.52
CA ALA A 9 -17.95 -32.57 37.79
C ALA A 9 -17.49 -32.86 36.35
N VAL A 10 -18.38 -32.71 35.39
CA VAL A 10 -18.03 -32.74 33.95
C VAL A 10 -17.42 -31.38 33.60
N LEU A 11 -16.11 -31.34 33.42
CA LEU A 11 -15.40 -30.23 32.86
C LEU A 11 -15.75 -30.07 31.38
N VAL A 12 -16.71 -29.20 31.05
CA VAL A 12 -16.99 -28.78 29.68
C VAL A 12 -15.89 -27.81 29.27
N THR A 13 -14.89 -28.27 28.54
CA THR A 13 -13.91 -27.44 27.89
C THR A 13 -14.63 -26.65 26.78
N PRO A 14 -14.54 -25.27 26.78
CA PRO A 14 -15.13 -24.50 25.70
C PRO A 14 -14.45 -24.88 24.37
N PRO A 15 -15.18 -24.98 23.24
CA PRO A 15 -14.59 -25.28 21.96
C PRO A 15 -13.53 -24.23 21.63
N LEU A 16 -12.34 -24.66 21.23
CA LEU A 16 -11.30 -23.81 20.68
C LEU A 16 -11.92 -23.02 19.53
N ALA A 17 -12.05 -21.69 19.70
CA ALA A 17 -12.56 -20.82 18.65
C ALA A 17 -11.63 -20.94 17.45
N VAL A 18 -12.09 -21.66 16.42
CA VAL A 18 -11.41 -21.75 15.12
C VAL A 18 -11.28 -20.31 14.60
N ALA A 19 -10.08 -19.93 14.20
CA ALA A 19 -9.88 -18.62 13.62
C ALA A 19 -10.68 -18.55 12.31
N GLU A 20 -11.56 -17.56 12.19
CA GLU A 20 -12.41 -17.38 11.01
C GLU A 20 -11.54 -17.31 9.74
N GLU A 21 -11.88 -18.10 8.73
CA GLU A 21 -11.18 -18.11 7.45
C GLU A 21 -11.30 -16.74 6.74
N PRO A 22 -10.26 -16.32 5.99
CA PRO A 22 -10.28 -15.04 5.29
C PRO A 22 -11.42 -14.92 4.28
N ALA A 23 -12.24 -13.88 4.41
CA ALA A 23 -13.27 -13.57 3.42
C ALA A 23 -12.62 -12.91 2.19
N ARG A 24 -13.04 -13.31 0.98
CA ARG A 24 -12.47 -12.83 -0.30
C ARG A 24 -13.58 -12.32 -1.21
N SER A 25 -13.25 -11.26 -1.98
CA SER A 25 -14.09 -10.74 -3.05
C SER A 25 -13.24 -10.31 -4.24
N VAL A 26 -13.80 -10.37 -5.45
CA VAL A 26 -13.21 -9.78 -6.65
C VAL A 26 -13.67 -8.32 -6.71
N VAL A 27 -12.72 -7.39 -6.86
CA VAL A 27 -13.00 -5.96 -6.94
C VAL A 27 -13.01 -5.49 -8.39
N PHE A 28 -11.96 -5.82 -9.14
CA PHE A 28 -11.85 -5.49 -10.56
C PHE A 28 -11.42 -6.74 -11.35
N GLU A 29 -11.96 -6.89 -12.57
CA GLU A 29 -11.67 -8.03 -13.44
C GLU A 29 -11.26 -7.56 -14.81
N ALA A 30 -10.14 -8.07 -15.34
CA ALA A 30 -9.65 -7.74 -16.67
C ALA A 30 -10.69 -8.09 -17.75
N GLY A 31 -10.84 -7.20 -18.74
CA GLY A 31 -11.82 -7.34 -19.82
C GLY A 31 -13.25 -6.97 -19.41
N ARG A 32 -13.46 -6.37 -18.24
CA ARG A 32 -14.78 -5.92 -17.76
C ARG A 32 -14.84 -4.40 -17.68
N GLU A 33 -16.05 -3.88 -17.60
CA GLU A 33 -16.38 -2.45 -17.34
C GLU A 33 -15.66 -1.46 -18.28
N GLY A 34 -15.37 -1.90 -19.52
CA GLY A 34 -14.75 -1.07 -20.56
C GLY A 34 -13.21 -1.01 -20.51
N TYR A 35 -12.55 -1.79 -19.64
CA TYR A 35 -11.10 -1.81 -19.50
C TYR A 35 -10.52 -3.18 -19.85
N PHE A 36 -9.42 -3.16 -20.59
CA PHE A 36 -8.65 -4.37 -20.90
C PHE A 36 -8.01 -4.98 -19.66
N SER A 37 -7.55 -4.15 -18.73
CA SER A 37 -6.87 -4.59 -17.51
C SER A 37 -6.97 -3.53 -16.42
N PHE A 38 -6.84 -3.97 -15.15
CA PHE A 38 -6.76 -3.10 -13.98
C PHE A 38 -5.44 -3.35 -13.26
N ARG A 39 -4.75 -2.27 -12.86
CA ARG A 39 -3.46 -2.38 -12.18
C ARG A 39 -3.25 -1.32 -11.13
N ILE A 40 -2.18 -1.47 -10.33
CA ILE A 40 -1.70 -0.49 -9.34
C ILE A 40 -2.76 -0.20 -8.25
N PRO A 41 -3.11 -1.22 -7.46
CA PRO A 41 -4.14 -1.09 -6.43
C PRO A 41 -3.70 -0.19 -5.27
N ALA A 42 -4.59 0.71 -4.85
CA ALA A 42 -4.48 1.47 -3.61
C ALA A 42 -5.80 1.38 -2.83
N ALA A 43 -5.73 1.17 -1.52
CA ALA A 43 -6.91 1.04 -0.67
C ALA A 43 -6.80 1.93 0.56
N ILE A 44 -7.88 2.65 0.89
CA ILE A 44 -7.93 3.49 2.08
C ILE A 44 -9.31 3.43 2.72
N VAL A 45 -9.34 3.50 4.04
CA VAL A 45 -10.60 3.55 4.81
C VAL A 45 -10.82 4.98 5.24
N THR A 46 -11.96 5.57 4.85
CA THR A 46 -12.29 6.96 5.20
C THR A 46 -12.67 7.10 6.68
N SER A 47 -12.75 8.33 7.18
CA SER A 47 -13.19 8.61 8.55
C SER A 47 -14.64 8.14 8.84
N LYS A 48 -15.44 7.92 7.79
CA LYS A 48 -16.80 7.35 7.88
C LYS A 48 -16.83 5.82 7.79
N GLY A 49 -15.66 5.17 7.69
CA GLY A 49 -15.55 3.72 7.58
C GLY A 49 -15.78 3.16 6.18
N THR A 50 -15.96 4.01 5.16
CA THR A 50 -16.04 3.55 3.77
C THR A 50 -14.66 3.09 3.28
N LEU A 51 -14.58 1.89 2.73
CA LEU A 51 -13.39 1.38 2.08
C LEU A 51 -13.41 1.77 0.60
N LEU A 52 -12.39 2.52 0.18
CA LEU A 52 -12.19 2.94 -1.21
C LEU A 52 -11.04 2.14 -1.82
N ALA A 53 -11.29 1.50 -2.96
CA ALA A 53 -10.30 0.77 -3.75
C ALA A 53 -10.07 1.52 -5.05
N PHE A 54 -8.87 2.08 -5.22
CA PHE A 54 -8.43 2.77 -6.43
C PHE A 54 -7.55 1.85 -7.27
N CYS A 55 -7.56 2.06 -8.58
CA CYS A 55 -6.57 1.48 -9.48
C CYS A 55 -6.51 2.24 -10.82
N GLU A 56 -5.55 1.84 -11.66
CA GLU A 56 -5.50 2.23 -13.07
C GLU A 56 -6.45 1.34 -13.87
N GLY A 57 -7.41 1.94 -14.57
CA GLY A 57 -8.17 1.30 -15.63
C GLY A 57 -7.45 1.46 -16.97
N ARG A 58 -6.89 0.37 -17.51
CA ARG A 58 -6.08 0.36 -18.74
C ARG A 58 -6.96 -0.06 -19.91
N LYS A 59 -7.20 0.86 -20.87
CA LYS A 59 -8.23 0.64 -21.89
C LYS A 59 -7.86 -0.39 -22.94
N THR A 60 -6.61 -0.49 -23.37
CA THR A 60 -6.25 -1.28 -24.55
C THR A 60 -5.24 -2.39 -24.33
N THR A 61 -4.32 -2.25 -23.37
CA THR A 61 -3.23 -3.19 -23.10
C THR A 61 -2.89 -3.26 -21.62
N ARG A 62 -1.94 -4.13 -21.26
CA ARG A 62 -1.35 -4.17 -19.90
C ARG A 62 -0.16 -3.21 -19.72
N SER A 63 0.17 -2.41 -20.73
CA SER A 63 1.31 -1.49 -20.68
C SER A 63 1.14 -0.46 -19.57
N ASP A 64 2.25 -0.05 -18.96
CA ASP A 64 2.29 1.06 -18.00
C ASP A 64 2.13 2.43 -18.71
N HIS A 65 1.99 2.45 -20.03
CA HIS A 65 1.78 3.62 -20.87
C HIS A 65 0.64 3.38 -21.85
N GLY A 66 -0.20 4.38 -22.06
CA GLY A 66 -1.34 4.31 -22.95
C GLY A 66 -2.48 5.22 -22.52
N ASP A 67 -3.67 4.94 -22.96
CA ASP A 67 -4.91 5.55 -22.46
C ASP A 67 -5.31 4.83 -21.17
N LEU A 68 -4.97 5.43 -20.04
CA LEU A 68 -5.20 4.91 -18.70
C LEU A 68 -6.00 5.92 -17.89
N ASP A 69 -7.02 5.44 -17.20
CA ASP A 69 -7.86 6.22 -16.31
C ASP A 69 -7.61 5.87 -14.85
N LEU A 70 -7.88 6.82 -13.97
CA LEU A 70 -7.93 6.60 -12.54
C LEU A 70 -9.37 6.28 -12.14
N VAL A 71 -9.58 5.06 -11.64
CA VAL A 71 -10.91 4.56 -11.27
C VAL A 71 -10.95 4.10 -9.82
N LEU A 72 -12.17 4.02 -9.26
CA LEU A 72 -12.39 3.51 -7.92
C LEU A 72 -13.65 2.64 -7.84
N LYS A 73 -13.66 1.75 -6.84
CA LYS A 73 -14.87 1.13 -6.29
C LYS A 73 -14.93 1.34 -4.79
N ARG A 74 -16.12 1.38 -4.24
CA ARG A 74 -16.33 1.55 -2.80
C ARG A 74 -17.06 0.40 -2.17
N SER A 75 -16.71 0.08 -0.93
CA SER A 75 -17.40 -0.88 -0.08
C SER A 75 -17.80 -0.20 1.24
N ARG A 76 -19.01 -0.49 1.71
CA ARG A 76 -19.56 -0.01 2.99
C ARG A 76 -19.72 -1.12 4.03
N ASP A 77 -19.35 -2.34 3.66
CA ASP A 77 -19.51 -3.54 4.47
C ASP A 77 -18.17 -4.24 4.76
N GLY A 78 -17.08 -3.46 4.68
CA GLY A 78 -15.72 -3.93 4.95
C GLY A 78 -15.17 -4.87 3.87
N GLY A 79 -15.51 -4.64 2.60
CA GLY A 79 -14.98 -5.35 1.45
C GLY A 79 -15.71 -6.65 1.10
N LYS A 80 -16.90 -6.89 1.67
CA LYS A 80 -17.74 -8.04 1.31
C LYS A 80 -18.38 -7.84 -0.07
N THR A 81 -18.95 -6.64 -0.29
CA THR A 81 -19.52 -6.22 -1.56
C THR A 81 -18.92 -4.88 -2.04
N TRP A 82 -18.98 -4.65 -3.34
CA TRP A 82 -18.42 -3.48 -3.98
C TRP A 82 -19.47 -2.81 -4.87
N GLY A 83 -19.53 -1.49 -4.82
CA GLY A 83 -20.36 -0.67 -5.69
C GLY A 83 -19.88 -0.70 -7.15
N PRO A 84 -20.60 0.01 -8.03
CA PRO A 84 -20.19 0.16 -9.43
C PRO A 84 -18.83 0.83 -9.54
N LEU A 85 -18.18 0.67 -10.70
CA LEU A 85 -16.96 1.39 -11.03
C LEU A 85 -17.27 2.88 -11.19
N GLU A 86 -16.45 3.71 -10.58
CA GLU A 86 -16.53 5.16 -10.63
C GLU A 86 -15.26 5.72 -11.26
N LEU A 87 -15.41 6.63 -12.22
CA LEU A 87 -14.30 7.37 -12.82
C LEU A 87 -13.90 8.50 -11.88
N VAL A 88 -12.62 8.51 -11.45
CA VAL A 88 -12.07 9.62 -10.65
C VAL A 88 -11.50 10.70 -11.54
N TYR A 89 -10.69 10.29 -12.54
CA TYR A 89 -10.07 11.23 -13.47
C TYR A 89 -9.59 10.52 -14.75
N GLU A 90 -9.72 11.21 -15.88
CA GLU A 90 -9.22 10.80 -17.18
C GLU A 90 -8.84 12.02 -18.04
N GLU A 91 -7.98 11.83 -19.03
CA GLU A 91 -7.61 12.85 -20.03
C GLU A 91 -7.45 12.22 -21.43
N GLY A 92 -7.96 11.03 -21.65
CA GLY A 92 -7.61 10.24 -22.83
C GLY A 92 -8.35 10.67 -24.08
N GLY A 93 -9.57 10.28 -24.20
CA GLY A 93 -10.29 10.35 -25.46
C GLY A 93 -9.54 9.58 -26.54
N LYS A 94 -9.04 10.27 -27.58
CA LYS A 94 -8.20 9.68 -28.62
C LYS A 94 -6.69 9.73 -28.30
N ALA A 95 -6.30 10.46 -27.28
CA ALA A 95 -4.89 10.62 -26.88
C ALA A 95 -4.45 9.48 -25.95
N LYS A 96 -3.20 9.04 -26.12
CA LYS A 96 -2.59 8.05 -25.22
C LYS A 96 -2.01 8.74 -23.99
N ILE A 97 -2.89 9.18 -23.08
CA ILE A 97 -2.49 9.84 -21.85
C ILE A 97 -2.60 8.83 -20.70
N THR A 98 -1.51 8.66 -19.97
CA THR A 98 -1.43 7.79 -18.82
C THR A 98 -1.79 8.57 -17.56
N ILE A 99 -2.91 8.25 -16.94
CA ILE A 99 -3.29 8.70 -15.61
C ILE A 99 -3.16 7.51 -14.67
N GLY A 100 -2.26 7.60 -13.67
CA GLY A 100 -1.96 6.42 -12.86
C GLY A 100 -1.26 6.71 -11.55
N ASN A 101 -0.85 5.63 -10.88
CA ASN A 101 -0.14 5.65 -9.60
C ASN A 101 -0.91 6.38 -8.48
N PRO A 102 -2.17 6.00 -8.17
CA PRO A 102 -2.92 6.59 -7.07
C PRO A 102 -2.23 6.34 -5.73
N CYS A 103 -2.12 7.40 -4.89
CA CYS A 103 -1.55 7.30 -3.55
C CYS A 103 -2.37 8.10 -2.53
N PRO A 104 -3.60 7.67 -2.19
CA PRO A 104 -4.48 8.41 -1.30
C PRO A 104 -3.90 8.57 0.10
N VAL A 105 -4.21 9.70 0.75
CA VAL A 105 -3.92 9.96 2.17
C VAL A 105 -5.08 10.72 2.79
N ILE A 106 -5.42 10.42 4.04
CA ILE A 106 -6.45 11.14 4.80
C ILE A 106 -5.77 12.10 5.79
N ASP A 107 -6.17 13.34 5.74
CA ASP A 107 -5.94 14.27 6.83
C ASP A 107 -6.99 14.00 7.93
N GLN A 108 -6.54 13.37 9.01
CA GLN A 108 -7.40 12.96 10.12
C GLN A 108 -8.05 14.15 10.85
N SER A 109 -7.43 15.34 10.79
CA SER A 109 -7.92 16.54 11.46
C SER A 109 -9.07 17.19 10.72
N THR A 110 -9.10 17.10 9.39
CA THR A 110 -10.13 17.70 8.54
C THR A 110 -11.09 16.68 7.93
N GLY A 111 -10.74 15.40 7.97
CA GLY A 111 -11.44 14.32 7.27
C GLY A 111 -11.27 14.36 5.75
N ARG A 112 -10.44 15.28 5.22
CA ARG A 112 -10.21 15.43 3.78
C ARG A 112 -9.35 14.30 3.25
N LEU A 113 -9.79 13.73 2.15
CA LEU A 113 -9.05 12.73 1.40
C LEU A 113 -8.27 13.42 0.28
N TRP A 114 -6.94 13.40 0.35
CA TRP A 114 -6.05 13.86 -0.70
C TRP A 114 -5.65 12.70 -1.59
N LEU A 115 -5.57 12.91 -2.89
CA LEU A 115 -5.22 11.90 -3.88
C LEU A 115 -4.23 12.46 -4.88
N PRO A 116 -2.93 12.32 -4.64
CA PRO A 116 -1.91 12.52 -5.66
C PRO A 116 -1.93 11.34 -6.64
N PHE A 117 -1.64 11.66 -7.91
CA PHE A 117 -1.48 10.70 -9.00
C PHE A 117 -0.59 11.29 -10.08
N CYS A 118 -0.19 10.48 -11.05
CA CYS A 118 0.73 10.91 -12.10
C CYS A 118 0.05 11.00 -13.46
N ARG A 119 0.51 11.97 -14.25
CA ARG A 119 0.23 12.10 -15.67
C ARG A 119 1.49 11.78 -16.47
N ASN A 120 1.44 10.73 -17.32
CA ASN A 120 2.55 10.24 -18.15
C ASN A 120 3.86 9.96 -17.38
N ASN A 121 3.79 9.69 -16.07
CA ASN A 121 4.94 9.53 -15.17
C ASN A 121 5.98 10.68 -15.28
N LYS A 122 5.48 11.89 -15.56
CA LYS A 122 6.25 13.13 -15.69
C LYS A 122 5.72 14.24 -14.80
N GLN A 123 4.41 14.29 -14.64
CA GLN A 123 3.72 15.32 -13.88
C GLN A 123 3.02 14.69 -12.68
N VAL A 124 3.02 15.40 -11.57
CA VAL A 124 2.27 15.04 -10.36
C VAL A 124 1.06 15.96 -10.27
N LEU A 125 -0.10 15.35 -10.25
CA LEU A 125 -1.40 15.99 -10.07
C LEU A 125 -1.92 15.70 -8.67
N MET A 126 -2.62 16.64 -8.07
CA MET A 126 -3.24 16.53 -6.77
C MET A 126 -4.72 16.87 -6.86
N THR A 127 -5.58 15.96 -6.42
CA THR A 127 -6.99 16.23 -6.19
C THR A 127 -7.37 15.91 -4.75
N HIS A 128 -8.58 16.28 -4.35
CA HIS A 128 -9.10 15.95 -3.03
C HIS A 128 -10.62 15.76 -3.05
N SER A 129 -11.09 15.05 -2.03
CA SER A 129 -12.52 14.92 -1.71
C SER A 129 -12.77 15.31 -0.25
N SER A 130 -13.89 15.98 0.00
CA SER A 130 -14.38 16.32 1.34
C SER A 130 -15.71 15.62 1.68
N ASP A 131 -16.19 14.75 0.80
CA ASP A 131 -17.50 14.09 0.88
C ASP A 131 -17.43 12.57 0.82
N ASP A 132 -16.37 12.00 1.44
CA ASP A 132 -16.17 10.55 1.50
C ASP A 132 -15.80 9.91 0.14
N GLY A 133 -15.09 10.66 -0.70
CA GLY A 133 -14.66 10.20 -2.03
C GLY A 133 -15.79 10.16 -3.07
N ARG A 134 -16.93 10.81 -2.83
CA ARG A 134 -18.07 10.82 -3.79
C ARG A 134 -17.81 11.77 -4.94
N THR A 135 -17.27 12.94 -4.63
CA THR A 135 -16.85 13.94 -5.63
C THR A 135 -15.42 14.34 -5.42
N TRP A 136 -14.77 14.73 -6.51
CA TRP A 136 -13.36 15.10 -6.55
C TRP A 136 -13.18 16.50 -7.09
N ALA A 137 -12.37 17.30 -6.43
CA ALA A 137 -11.99 18.61 -6.92
C ALA A 137 -11.23 18.50 -8.24
N LYS A 138 -11.27 19.54 -9.07
CA LYS A 138 -10.44 19.59 -10.28
C LYS A 138 -8.97 19.42 -9.88
N PRO A 139 -8.21 18.49 -10.49
CA PRO A 139 -6.82 18.29 -10.17
C PRO A 139 -5.97 19.54 -10.44
N VAL A 140 -4.99 19.76 -9.56
CA VAL A 140 -3.99 20.82 -9.70
C VAL A 140 -2.62 20.18 -9.89
N GLU A 141 -1.85 20.69 -10.84
CA GLU A 141 -0.48 20.23 -11.05
C GLU A 141 0.44 20.82 -9.99
N ILE A 142 1.16 19.94 -9.26
CA ILE A 142 2.11 20.28 -8.21
C ILE A 142 3.55 19.88 -8.57
N THR A 143 3.82 19.47 -9.80
CA THR A 143 5.10 18.92 -10.27
C THR A 143 6.29 19.74 -9.81
N ARG A 144 6.27 21.06 -10.04
CA ARG A 144 7.40 21.96 -9.72
C ARG A 144 7.75 21.99 -8.22
N ALA A 145 6.76 21.77 -7.36
CA ALA A 145 6.95 21.79 -5.90
C ALA A 145 7.54 20.48 -5.36
N VAL A 146 7.31 19.35 -6.07
CA VAL A 146 7.60 18.00 -5.54
C VAL A 146 8.55 17.19 -6.41
N THR A 147 9.10 17.78 -7.48
CA THR A 147 10.08 17.13 -8.38
C THR A 147 11.27 18.03 -8.67
N ARG A 148 12.26 17.50 -9.39
CA ARG A 148 13.40 18.25 -9.93
C ARG A 148 13.42 18.19 -11.47
N PRO A 149 13.98 19.20 -12.16
CA PRO A 149 13.98 19.26 -13.63
C PRO A 149 14.73 18.11 -14.31
N ASP A 150 15.71 17.52 -13.65
CA ASP A 150 16.53 16.41 -14.15
C ASP A 150 15.85 15.05 -14.06
N TRP A 151 14.63 14.96 -13.50
CA TRP A 151 13.93 13.68 -13.39
C TRP A 151 13.29 13.27 -14.70
N SER A 152 13.59 12.07 -15.11
CA SER A 152 13.01 11.45 -16.31
C SER A 152 11.76 10.62 -16.03
N TRP A 153 11.43 10.44 -14.76
CA TRP A 153 10.30 9.64 -14.25
C TRP A 153 9.91 10.11 -12.85
N VAL A 154 8.61 10.07 -12.58
CA VAL A 154 8.06 10.18 -11.23
C VAL A 154 6.81 9.30 -11.11
N ALA A 155 6.66 8.61 -9.98
CA ALA A 155 5.43 7.93 -9.61
C ALA A 155 5.11 8.16 -8.13
N THR A 156 3.82 8.38 -7.84
CA THR A 156 3.31 8.50 -6.46
C THR A 156 2.95 7.11 -5.94
N GLY A 157 3.36 6.77 -4.72
CA GLY A 157 3.15 5.44 -4.14
C GLY A 157 4.02 4.35 -4.78
N PRO A 158 3.41 3.33 -5.39
CA PRO A 158 1.99 2.94 -5.26
C PRO A 158 1.62 2.47 -3.85
N GLY A 159 0.37 2.69 -3.47
CA GLY A 159 -0.17 2.36 -2.15
C GLY A 159 -0.76 3.58 -1.49
N VAL A 160 -0.39 3.90 -0.24
CA VAL A 160 -1.00 5.01 0.52
C VAL A 160 0.04 5.94 1.14
N GLY A 161 -0.34 7.21 1.28
CA GLY A 161 0.35 8.15 2.15
C GLY A 161 -0.05 7.99 3.60
N ILE A 162 0.64 8.68 4.51
CA ILE A 162 0.36 8.70 5.94
C ILE A 162 0.25 10.11 6.48
N GLN A 163 -0.46 10.26 7.60
CA GLN A 163 -0.38 11.46 8.43
C GLN A 163 0.38 11.13 9.71
N LEU A 164 1.39 11.93 10.04
CA LEU A 164 2.21 11.72 11.24
C LEU A 164 1.40 12.05 12.50
N GLN A 165 1.52 11.18 13.50
CA GLN A 165 0.78 11.27 14.77
C GLN A 165 1.67 11.67 15.94
N HIS A 166 3.01 11.58 15.79
CA HIS A 166 3.98 11.75 16.87
C HIS A 166 4.97 12.88 16.62
N GLY A 167 5.63 13.31 17.69
CA GLY A 167 6.75 14.23 17.63
C GLY A 167 6.43 15.61 17.07
N ARG A 168 7.49 16.34 16.70
CA ARG A 168 7.42 17.73 16.23
C ARG A 168 6.75 17.92 14.87
N HIS A 169 6.58 16.84 14.11
CA HIS A 169 5.97 16.86 12.77
C HIS A 169 4.55 16.28 12.77
N LYS A 170 3.92 16.16 13.94
CA LYS A 170 2.53 15.72 14.06
C LYS A 170 1.61 16.54 13.15
N GLY A 171 0.75 15.87 12.41
CA GLY A 171 -0.15 16.47 11.42
C GLY A 171 0.41 16.51 10.00
N ARG A 172 1.72 16.34 9.79
CA ARG A 172 2.33 16.27 8.46
C ARG A 172 1.74 15.13 7.65
N LEU A 173 1.32 15.43 6.43
CA LEU A 173 0.97 14.43 5.42
C LEU A 173 2.23 14.04 4.66
N VAL A 174 2.53 12.75 4.53
CA VAL A 174 3.71 12.23 3.83
C VAL A 174 3.26 11.30 2.71
N ILE A 175 3.73 11.56 1.49
CA ILE A 175 3.45 10.75 0.30
C ILE A 175 4.74 10.06 -0.11
N PRO A 176 4.81 8.70 -0.06
CA PRO A 176 5.91 7.94 -0.63
C PRO A 176 5.86 7.98 -2.16
N CYS A 177 7.03 8.00 -2.81
CA CYS A 177 7.16 8.14 -4.25
C CYS A 177 8.43 7.45 -4.76
N ASP A 178 8.50 7.24 -6.06
CA ASP A 178 9.75 6.93 -6.75
C ASP A 178 10.04 7.91 -7.87
N GLN A 179 11.31 8.00 -8.24
CA GLN A 179 11.81 8.87 -9.30
C GLN A 179 12.92 8.19 -10.11
N GLY A 180 13.08 8.59 -11.36
CA GLY A 180 14.13 8.13 -12.22
C GLY A 180 14.97 9.29 -12.77
N ILE A 181 16.29 9.13 -12.74
CA ILE A 181 17.26 10.05 -13.35
C ILE A 181 18.01 9.29 -14.44
N VAL A 182 18.20 9.88 -15.60
CA VAL A 182 19.06 9.29 -16.64
C VAL A 182 20.50 9.64 -16.34
N SER A 183 21.32 8.60 -16.13
CA SER A 183 22.76 8.71 -15.93
C SER A 183 23.44 7.69 -16.86
N GLU A 184 24.41 8.14 -17.65
CA GLU A 184 25.13 7.28 -18.61
C GLU A 184 24.19 6.48 -19.54
N GLY A 185 23.15 7.14 -20.04
CA GLY A 185 22.16 6.54 -20.95
C GLY A 185 21.20 5.53 -20.30
N ARG A 186 21.26 5.33 -18.98
CA ARG A 186 20.39 4.41 -18.24
C ARG A 186 19.58 5.14 -17.17
N ARG A 187 18.32 4.74 -16.99
CA ARG A 187 17.51 5.26 -15.89
C ARG A 187 17.90 4.58 -14.58
N VAL A 188 18.30 5.38 -13.61
CA VAL A 188 18.57 4.96 -12.23
C VAL A 188 17.41 5.41 -11.36
N MET A 189 16.81 4.48 -10.61
CA MET A 189 15.64 4.71 -9.77
C MET A 189 16.04 5.04 -8.33
N TYR A 190 15.19 5.84 -7.67
CA TYR A 190 15.32 6.26 -6.28
C TYR A 190 13.94 6.37 -5.63
N SER A 191 13.80 5.88 -4.41
CA SER A 191 12.64 6.19 -3.55
C SER A 191 12.78 7.57 -2.92
N HIS A 192 11.69 8.29 -2.76
CA HIS A 192 11.65 9.57 -2.05
C HIS A 192 10.29 9.79 -1.40
N VAL A 193 10.12 10.92 -0.76
CA VAL A 193 8.82 11.40 -0.28
C VAL A 193 8.64 12.87 -0.68
N PHE A 194 7.38 13.31 -0.72
CA PHE A 194 7.03 14.71 -0.53
C PHE A 194 6.00 14.84 0.59
N TYR A 195 5.84 16.01 1.16
CA TYR A 195 5.01 16.20 2.34
C TYR A 195 4.30 17.56 2.36
N SER A 196 3.28 17.67 3.22
CA SER A 196 2.56 18.89 3.52
C SER A 196 2.50 19.10 5.03
N ASP A 197 2.77 20.33 5.49
CA ASP A 197 2.68 20.74 6.89
C ASP A 197 1.44 21.62 7.15
N ASP A 198 0.61 21.87 6.13
CA ASP A 198 -0.51 22.80 6.14
C ASP A 198 -1.83 22.18 5.69
N HIS A 199 -2.03 20.90 6.03
CA HIS A 199 -3.25 20.13 5.67
C HIS A 199 -3.47 19.99 4.16
N GLY A 200 -2.37 19.90 3.38
CA GLY A 200 -2.41 19.70 1.94
C GLY A 200 -2.57 20.97 1.10
N LYS A 201 -2.54 22.16 1.70
CA LYS A 201 -2.62 23.42 0.94
C LYS A 201 -1.36 23.66 0.11
N SER A 202 -0.19 23.28 0.62
CA SER A 202 1.06 23.26 -0.11
C SER A 202 1.83 21.94 0.10
N TRP A 203 2.69 21.61 -0.86
CA TRP A 203 3.48 20.40 -0.87
C TRP A 203 4.95 20.71 -1.10
N VAL A 204 5.82 20.00 -0.41
CA VAL A 204 7.27 20.23 -0.41
C VAL A 204 8.00 18.93 -0.69
N LEU A 205 8.98 18.96 -1.59
CA LEU A 205 9.86 17.83 -1.86
C LEU A 205 10.67 17.46 -0.60
N GLY A 206 10.59 16.21 -0.19
CA GLY A 206 11.36 15.64 0.92
C GLY A 206 12.66 14.98 0.48
N GLY A 207 13.21 14.16 1.37
CA GLY A 207 14.44 13.42 1.13
C GLY A 207 14.24 12.19 0.23
N ARG A 208 15.34 11.77 -0.41
CA ARG A 208 15.40 10.54 -1.20
C ARG A 208 16.35 9.52 -0.58
N LEU A 209 16.13 8.25 -0.87
CA LEU A 209 17.03 7.15 -0.55
C LEU A 209 18.23 7.09 -1.52
N GLU A 210 19.15 6.17 -1.26
CA GLU A 210 20.24 5.82 -2.17
C GLU A 210 19.68 5.24 -3.49
N LYS A 211 20.50 5.26 -4.54
CA LYS A 211 20.18 4.70 -5.87
C LYS A 211 19.78 3.22 -5.79
N HIS A 212 19.10 2.76 -6.87
CA HIS A 212 18.59 1.39 -7.02
C HIS A 212 17.49 1.02 -6.03
N THR A 213 16.80 2.01 -5.48
CA THR A 213 15.51 1.89 -4.81
C THR A 213 14.40 2.39 -5.74
N ASP A 214 13.16 2.00 -5.48
CA ASP A 214 12.01 2.28 -6.36
C ASP A 214 10.74 2.43 -5.51
N GLU A 215 9.61 1.93 -5.98
CA GLU A 215 8.32 1.98 -5.26
C GLU A 215 8.45 1.67 -3.78
N CYS A 216 7.89 2.51 -2.94
CA CYS A 216 8.10 2.43 -1.50
C CYS A 216 6.84 2.74 -0.70
N GLN A 217 6.85 2.34 0.57
CA GLN A 217 5.84 2.71 1.55
C GLN A 217 6.51 3.18 2.84
N VAL A 218 5.84 4.07 3.57
CA VAL A 218 6.36 4.68 4.80
C VAL A 218 5.39 4.42 5.94
N ILE A 219 5.92 4.16 7.13
CA ILE A 219 5.17 4.19 8.39
C ILE A 219 5.87 5.10 9.39
N GLU A 220 5.10 5.61 10.35
CA GLU A 220 5.62 6.27 11.54
C GLU A 220 5.66 5.27 12.70
N ARG A 221 6.77 5.24 13.44
CA ARG A 221 6.95 4.49 14.68
C ARG A 221 6.48 5.31 15.88
N THR A 222 6.28 4.66 17.02
CA THR A 222 5.81 5.32 18.25
C THR A 222 6.79 6.35 18.80
N ASP A 223 8.07 6.28 18.43
CA ASP A 223 9.10 7.27 18.76
C ASP A 223 9.15 8.47 17.79
N GLY A 224 8.24 8.52 16.81
CA GLY A 224 8.18 9.56 15.76
C GLY A 224 9.17 9.36 14.63
N THR A 225 9.99 8.29 14.64
CA THR A 225 10.84 7.97 13.50
C THR A 225 10.02 7.38 12.34
N LEU A 226 10.41 7.71 11.11
CA LEU A 226 9.82 7.09 9.93
C LEU A 226 10.63 5.87 9.51
N LEU A 227 9.93 4.82 9.08
CA LEU A 227 10.52 3.66 8.40
C LEU A 227 9.98 3.61 6.98
N MET A 228 10.87 3.69 5.99
CA MET A 228 10.56 3.43 4.60
C MET A 228 10.98 2.01 4.22
N ASN A 229 10.11 1.29 3.53
CA ASN A 229 10.39 0.00 2.91
C ASN A 229 10.26 0.15 1.41
N ALA A 230 11.31 -0.17 0.66
CA ALA A 230 11.40 0.08 -0.77
C ALA A 230 11.71 -1.18 -1.58
N ARG A 231 11.21 -1.19 -2.82
CA ARG A 231 11.55 -2.13 -3.88
C ARG A 231 13.02 -1.96 -4.24
N ASN A 232 13.71 -3.07 -4.51
CA ASN A 232 15.16 -3.12 -4.57
C ASN A 232 15.68 -3.59 -5.94
N TYR A 233 16.44 -2.73 -6.60
CA TYR A 233 17.08 -3.02 -7.88
C TYR A 233 18.58 -3.32 -7.78
N TRP A 234 19.17 -3.35 -6.60
CA TRP A 234 20.60 -3.60 -6.43
C TRP A 234 21.08 -4.91 -7.05
N GLY A 235 20.26 -5.96 -6.98
CA GLY A 235 20.60 -7.27 -7.56
C GLY A 235 20.47 -7.34 -9.08
N ARG A 236 19.86 -6.35 -9.72
CA ARG A 236 19.64 -6.29 -11.18
C ARG A 236 20.46 -5.16 -11.79
N SER A 237 19.97 -3.94 -11.74
CA SER A 237 20.64 -2.77 -12.36
C SER A 237 21.78 -2.20 -11.51
N GLY A 238 21.83 -2.52 -10.22
CA GLY A 238 22.91 -2.13 -9.31
C GLY A 238 24.17 -2.98 -9.41
N GLY A 239 24.14 -4.09 -10.18
CA GLY A 239 25.30 -4.97 -10.38
C GLY A 239 25.78 -5.69 -9.11
N ARG A 240 24.90 -5.87 -8.12
CA ARG A 240 25.22 -6.51 -6.84
C ARG A 240 24.22 -7.66 -6.56
N PRO A 241 24.38 -8.85 -7.18
CA PRO A 241 23.44 -9.97 -7.03
C PRO A 241 23.18 -10.37 -5.56
N GLU A 242 24.20 -10.28 -4.71
CA GLU A 242 24.13 -10.58 -3.28
C GLU A 242 23.20 -9.63 -2.51
N ARG A 243 22.91 -8.45 -3.07
CA ARG A 243 21.98 -7.44 -2.54
C ARG A 243 20.59 -7.51 -3.16
N GLY A 244 20.34 -8.46 -4.07
CA GLY A 244 19.08 -8.66 -4.76
C GLY A 244 18.10 -9.55 -4.01
N ASN A 245 16.87 -9.65 -4.56
CA ASN A 245 15.80 -10.53 -4.08
C ASN A 245 15.41 -10.35 -2.60
N MET A 246 15.57 -9.15 -2.07
CA MET A 246 15.16 -8.76 -0.71
C MET A 246 14.77 -7.29 -0.68
N ARG A 247 13.88 -6.92 0.22
CA ARG A 247 13.49 -5.51 0.43
C ARG A 247 14.66 -4.72 1.01
N VAL A 248 14.60 -3.40 0.83
CA VAL A 248 15.48 -2.48 1.55
C VAL A 248 14.65 -1.55 2.41
N THR A 249 15.22 -1.13 3.54
CA THR A 249 14.63 -0.18 4.46
C THR A 249 15.57 0.98 4.74
N SER A 250 15.00 2.12 5.12
CA SER A 250 15.72 3.29 5.59
C SER A 250 14.89 4.03 6.65
N ARG A 251 15.53 4.85 7.47
CA ARG A 251 14.90 5.57 8.58
C ARG A 251 15.10 7.07 8.45
N SER A 252 14.10 7.84 8.91
CA SER A 252 14.17 9.29 9.00
C SER A 252 13.78 9.73 10.42
N ASN A 253 14.58 10.65 10.99
CA ASN A 253 14.34 11.24 12.31
C ASN A 253 13.85 12.71 12.21
N ASP A 254 13.62 13.20 11.00
CA ASP A 254 13.28 14.60 10.70
C ASP A 254 12.01 14.73 9.85
N GLY A 255 11.13 13.71 9.95
CA GLY A 255 9.84 13.70 9.26
C GLY A 255 9.95 13.56 7.74
N GLY A 256 10.95 12.85 7.25
CA GLY A 256 11.14 12.54 5.83
C GLY A 256 12.02 13.53 5.08
N LYS A 257 12.71 14.45 5.75
CA LYS A 257 13.63 15.38 5.09
C LYS A 257 14.96 14.74 4.71
N THR A 258 15.46 13.83 5.57
CA THR A 258 16.66 13.03 5.30
C THR A 258 16.45 11.57 5.69
N TRP A 259 17.25 10.68 5.11
CA TRP A 259 17.14 9.24 5.30
C TRP A 259 18.49 8.62 5.59
N SER A 260 18.49 7.59 6.44
CA SER A 260 19.69 6.80 6.77
C SER A 260 20.18 6.00 5.54
N ARG A 261 21.37 5.41 5.66
CA ARG A 261 21.82 4.37 4.70
C ARG A 261 20.84 3.20 4.65
N LEU A 262 20.83 2.49 3.51
CA LEU A 262 19.95 1.35 3.29
C LEU A 262 20.33 0.17 4.20
N THR A 263 19.29 -0.47 4.74
CA THR A 263 19.37 -1.79 5.37
C THR A 263 18.75 -2.81 4.43
N PHE A 264 19.47 -3.92 4.15
CA PHE A 264 19.01 -4.99 3.28
C PHE A 264 18.30 -6.06 4.11
N GLU A 265 16.99 -6.22 3.92
CA GLU A 265 16.10 -7.04 4.74
C GLU A 265 16.06 -8.49 4.24
N LYS A 266 17.05 -9.30 4.63
CA LYS A 266 17.17 -10.71 4.20
C LYS A 266 15.92 -11.56 4.46
N GLY A 267 15.15 -11.25 5.50
CA GLY A 267 13.88 -11.91 5.86
C GLY A 267 12.69 -11.51 4.97
N LEU A 268 12.80 -10.42 4.22
CA LEU A 268 11.74 -9.93 3.34
C LEU A 268 12.12 -10.17 1.87
N VAL A 269 11.98 -11.42 1.43
CA VAL A 269 12.26 -11.78 0.03
C VAL A 269 11.28 -11.11 -0.93
N GLU A 270 11.77 -10.72 -2.13
CA GLU A 270 10.97 -10.10 -3.18
C GLU A 270 11.47 -10.46 -4.59
N PRO A 271 10.58 -10.42 -5.62
CA PRO A 271 10.93 -10.64 -7.02
C PRO A 271 11.08 -9.31 -7.79
N ILE A 272 11.59 -8.25 -7.18
CA ILE A 272 11.57 -6.88 -7.71
C ILE A 272 10.12 -6.45 -8.00
N CYS A 273 9.35 -6.26 -6.93
CA CYS A 273 7.93 -5.89 -6.99
C CYS A 273 7.58 -4.91 -5.87
N GLN A 274 6.54 -4.11 -6.08
CA GLN A 274 5.96 -3.29 -5.02
C GLN A 274 5.58 -4.15 -3.82
N GLY A 275 5.59 -3.57 -2.62
CA GLY A 275 5.07 -4.16 -1.39
C GLY A 275 4.41 -3.09 -0.53
N SER A 276 3.39 -3.46 0.22
CA SER A 276 2.66 -2.57 1.11
C SER A 276 3.17 -2.69 2.54
N LEU A 277 3.42 -1.57 3.19
CA LEU A 277 3.79 -1.46 4.60
C LEU A 277 2.78 -0.56 5.30
N LEU A 278 2.23 -1.00 6.44
CA LEU A 278 1.18 -0.28 7.15
C LEU A 278 1.33 -0.43 8.66
N SER A 279 1.20 0.67 9.41
CA SER A 279 1.04 0.61 10.86
C SER A 279 -0.32 0.01 11.23
N TYR A 280 -0.33 -1.02 12.08
CA TYR A 280 -1.55 -1.63 12.55
C TYR A 280 -2.02 -0.95 13.83
N VAL A 281 -2.90 0.00 13.67
CA VAL A 281 -3.60 0.69 14.77
C VAL A 281 -5.09 0.41 14.62
N LYS A 282 -5.72 -0.15 15.65
CA LYS A 282 -7.17 -0.32 15.64
C LYS A 282 -7.84 1.06 15.70
N PRO A 283 -8.95 1.28 14.97
CA PRO A 283 -9.72 2.51 15.08
C PRO A 283 -10.11 2.78 16.55
N GLY A 284 -9.87 4.02 17.02
CA GLY A 284 -10.08 4.40 18.41
C GLY A 284 -9.08 3.81 19.42
N GLY A 285 -8.11 3.02 18.97
CA GLY A 285 -7.05 2.46 19.81
C GLY A 285 -5.84 3.39 19.92
N ALA A 286 -5.09 3.25 21.03
CA ALA A 286 -3.79 3.91 21.16
C ALA A 286 -2.82 3.45 20.04
N PRO A 287 -1.90 4.32 19.60
CA PRO A 287 -0.83 3.92 18.71
C PRO A 287 -0.09 2.70 19.25
N GLY A 288 0.04 1.67 18.44
CA GLY A 288 0.64 0.39 18.80
C GLY A 288 1.89 0.11 17.98
N ARG A 289 2.70 -0.84 18.44
CA ARG A 289 3.93 -1.29 17.75
C ARG A 289 3.66 -2.26 16.61
N GLY A 290 2.40 -2.54 16.28
CA GLY A 290 2.02 -3.45 15.22
C GLY A 290 2.33 -2.88 13.84
N VAL A 291 2.95 -3.67 12.98
CA VAL A 291 3.22 -3.34 11.58
C VAL A 291 2.84 -4.53 10.70
N LEU A 292 2.22 -4.24 9.59
CA LEU A 292 1.86 -5.20 8.55
C LEU A 292 2.72 -4.95 7.31
N PHE A 293 3.10 -6.04 6.64
CA PHE A 293 3.79 -5.98 5.35
C PHE A 293 3.23 -7.04 4.41
N SER A 294 2.94 -6.67 3.16
CA SER A 294 2.51 -7.61 2.12
C SER A 294 3.33 -7.45 0.84
N ASN A 295 3.70 -8.58 0.24
CA ASN A 295 4.35 -8.63 -1.06
C ASN A 295 4.32 -10.06 -1.63
N PRO A 296 4.60 -10.25 -2.94
CA PRO A 296 4.97 -11.56 -3.48
C PRO A 296 6.24 -12.07 -2.80
N ALA A 297 6.13 -13.10 -1.96
CA ALA A 297 7.24 -13.62 -1.17
C ALA A 297 8.01 -14.70 -1.93
N SER A 298 8.62 -14.34 -3.03
CA SER A 298 9.37 -15.23 -3.92
C SER A 298 10.62 -14.54 -4.45
N ARG A 299 11.66 -15.31 -4.74
CA ARG A 299 12.89 -14.81 -5.41
C ARG A 299 12.83 -14.97 -6.93
N LYS A 300 11.90 -15.80 -7.45
CA LYS A 300 11.88 -16.21 -8.86
C LYS A 300 10.77 -15.56 -9.69
N GLY A 301 9.78 -14.93 -9.06
CA GLY A 301 8.65 -14.37 -9.82
C GLY A 301 7.58 -13.77 -8.91
N ARG A 302 6.63 -13.10 -9.53
CA ARG A 302 5.49 -12.44 -8.87
C ARG A 302 4.42 -13.46 -8.53
N VAL A 303 4.67 -14.22 -7.46
CA VAL A 303 3.82 -15.30 -6.92
C VAL A 303 3.89 -15.31 -5.40
N ARG A 304 2.98 -16.03 -4.75
CA ARG A 304 2.99 -16.27 -3.30
C ARG A 304 2.79 -14.99 -2.50
N LEU A 305 1.72 -14.24 -2.79
CA LEU A 305 1.36 -13.08 -1.96
C LEU A 305 1.27 -13.50 -0.51
N THR A 306 2.08 -12.87 0.32
CA THR A 306 2.20 -13.18 1.74
C THR A 306 2.03 -11.91 2.56
N VAL A 307 1.23 -11.98 3.63
CA VAL A 307 1.14 -10.90 4.63
C VAL A 307 1.93 -11.31 5.86
N ARG A 308 2.68 -10.36 6.43
CA ARG A 308 3.49 -10.52 7.64
C ARG A 308 3.07 -9.53 8.70
N TYR A 309 3.28 -9.92 9.96
CA TYR A 309 3.05 -9.08 11.13
C TYR A 309 4.33 -8.95 11.94
N SER A 310 4.61 -7.72 12.35
CA SER A 310 5.63 -7.34 13.32
C SER A 310 4.96 -6.75 14.55
N GLY A 311 5.37 -7.16 15.73
CA GLY A 311 4.94 -6.58 17.01
C GLY A 311 5.93 -5.54 17.58
N ASP A 312 7.01 -5.26 16.85
CA ASP A 312 8.15 -4.43 17.29
C ASP A 312 8.52 -3.34 16.27
N GLU A 313 7.50 -2.80 15.58
CA GLU A 313 7.63 -1.67 14.64
C GLU A 313 8.50 -1.98 13.41
N GLY A 314 8.42 -3.22 12.93
CA GLY A 314 9.14 -3.66 11.73
C GLY A 314 10.61 -4.02 11.98
N ARG A 315 11.02 -4.23 13.24
CA ARG A 315 12.37 -4.72 13.55
C ARG A 315 12.50 -6.23 13.32
N SER A 316 11.43 -6.98 13.64
CA SER A 316 11.31 -8.40 13.34
C SER A 316 9.92 -8.77 12.86
N TRP A 317 9.78 -9.92 12.20
CA TRP A 317 8.51 -10.40 11.64
C TRP A 317 8.12 -11.70 12.32
N SER A 318 7.22 -11.61 13.30
CA SER A 318 6.84 -12.72 14.19
C SER A 318 5.80 -13.67 13.62
N ALA A 319 5.06 -13.25 12.60
CA ALA A 319 4.06 -14.08 11.93
C ALA A 319 3.99 -13.80 10.43
N SER A 320 3.58 -14.81 9.66
CA SER A 320 3.34 -14.69 8.23
C SER A 320 2.26 -15.65 7.77
N ARG A 321 1.44 -15.21 6.81
CA ARG A 321 0.40 -16.03 6.17
C ARG A 321 0.42 -15.87 4.67
N LEU A 322 0.36 -16.99 3.97
CA LEU A 322 0.17 -17.02 2.52
C LEU A 322 -1.28 -16.64 2.20
N ILE A 323 -1.46 -15.55 1.46
CA ILE A 323 -2.77 -15.07 1.02
C ILE A 323 -3.16 -15.71 -0.31
N HIS A 324 -2.25 -15.71 -1.28
CA HIS A 324 -2.50 -16.25 -2.61
C HIS A 324 -1.27 -17.03 -3.10
N PRO A 325 -1.38 -18.34 -3.40
CA PRO A 325 -0.23 -19.15 -3.78
C PRO A 325 0.22 -18.92 -5.23
N GLY A 326 -0.70 -18.55 -6.11
CA GLY A 326 -0.50 -18.38 -7.53
C GLY A 326 0.13 -17.03 -7.93
N PRO A 327 0.01 -16.68 -9.22
CA PRO A 327 0.46 -15.39 -9.74
C PRO A 327 -0.15 -14.23 -8.96
N SER A 328 0.70 -13.34 -8.42
CA SER A 328 0.29 -12.19 -7.62
C SER A 328 1.34 -11.10 -7.71
N ALA A 329 0.94 -9.82 -7.69
CA ALA A 329 1.87 -8.72 -7.85
C ALA A 329 1.69 -7.64 -6.78
N TYR A 330 1.20 -6.46 -7.15
CA TYR A 330 1.05 -5.33 -6.24
C TYR A 330 -0.03 -5.57 -5.20
N SER A 331 0.13 -4.97 -4.03
CA SER A 331 -0.85 -5.07 -2.95
C SER A 331 -0.90 -3.79 -2.13
N CYS A 332 -2.04 -3.55 -1.50
CA CYS A 332 -2.25 -2.44 -0.58
C CYS A 332 -3.03 -2.92 0.64
N LEU A 333 -2.44 -2.74 1.81
CA LEU A 333 -3.04 -3.09 3.11
C LEU A 333 -3.90 -1.95 3.64
N ALA A 334 -4.95 -2.28 4.37
CA ALA A 334 -5.80 -1.32 5.08
C ALA A 334 -6.21 -1.89 6.44
N VAL A 335 -6.41 -1.04 7.45
CA VAL A 335 -7.09 -1.41 8.71
C VAL A 335 -8.53 -0.95 8.59
N LEU A 336 -9.47 -1.88 8.73
CA LEU A 336 -10.90 -1.62 8.60
C LEU A 336 -11.48 -1.03 9.89
N ALA A 337 -12.67 -0.44 9.80
CA ALA A 337 -13.34 0.22 10.91
C ALA A 337 -13.55 -0.67 12.15
N ASP A 338 -13.67 -1.97 11.98
CA ASP A 338 -13.79 -2.96 13.08
C ASP A 338 -12.43 -3.50 13.57
N GLY A 339 -11.32 -2.97 13.04
CA GLY A 339 -9.96 -3.40 13.36
C GLY A 339 -9.52 -4.67 12.65
N SER A 340 -10.31 -5.25 11.75
CA SER A 340 -9.84 -6.30 10.84
C SER A 340 -8.89 -5.72 9.79
N ILE A 341 -8.15 -6.60 9.12
CA ILE A 341 -7.13 -6.25 8.13
C ILE A 341 -7.68 -6.56 6.75
N GLY A 342 -7.61 -5.59 5.85
CA GLY A 342 -7.86 -5.74 4.43
C GLY A 342 -6.57 -5.76 3.63
N CYS A 343 -6.55 -6.54 2.55
CA CYS A 343 -5.48 -6.51 1.56
C CYS A 343 -6.10 -6.52 0.16
N LEU A 344 -5.96 -5.40 -0.55
CA LEU A 344 -6.31 -5.28 -1.96
C LEU A 344 -5.07 -5.72 -2.76
N TYR A 345 -5.22 -6.64 -3.74
CA TYR A 345 -4.05 -7.18 -4.42
C TYR A 345 -4.34 -7.63 -5.85
N GLU A 346 -3.34 -7.49 -6.71
CA GLU A 346 -3.32 -8.09 -8.05
C GLU A 346 -3.08 -9.59 -7.92
N GLY A 347 -3.96 -10.40 -8.54
CA GLY A 347 -3.85 -11.85 -8.49
C GLY A 347 -4.68 -12.54 -9.56
N GLY A 348 -4.35 -13.79 -9.86
CA GLY A 348 -5.10 -14.57 -10.82
C GLY A 348 -4.62 -16.01 -10.90
N THR A 349 -5.22 -16.75 -11.84
CA THR A 349 -4.87 -18.14 -12.11
C THR A 349 -3.87 -18.27 -13.26
N LYS A 350 -3.98 -17.43 -14.28
CA LYS A 350 -3.10 -17.42 -15.46
C LYS A 350 -1.98 -16.39 -15.28
N THR A 351 -2.32 -15.18 -14.87
CA THR A 351 -1.38 -14.10 -14.64
C THR A 351 -1.72 -13.35 -13.36
N ALA A 352 -0.78 -12.59 -12.82
CA ALA A 352 -1.01 -11.72 -11.68
C ALA A 352 -1.99 -10.54 -11.99
N TYR A 353 -2.37 -10.39 -13.24
CA TYR A 353 -3.15 -9.24 -13.74
C TYR A 353 -4.53 -9.63 -14.25
N ASP A 354 -5.01 -10.82 -13.90
CA ASP A 354 -6.34 -11.28 -14.28
C ASP A 354 -7.42 -10.54 -13.49
N GLN A 355 -7.15 -10.28 -12.20
CA GLN A 355 -8.10 -9.63 -11.29
C GLN A 355 -7.37 -8.81 -10.22
N ILE A 356 -8.08 -7.85 -9.62
CA ILE A 356 -7.73 -7.26 -8.34
C ILE A 356 -8.73 -7.79 -7.32
N HIS A 357 -8.21 -8.48 -6.32
CA HIS A 357 -8.96 -9.09 -5.23
C HIS A 357 -8.87 -8.26 -3.96
N PHE A 358 -9.86 -8.40 -3.10
CA PHE A 358 -9.79 -7.97 -1.72
C PHE A 358 -9.92 -9.18 -0.80
N VAL A 359 -9.06 -9.28 0.21
CA VAL A 359 -9.14 -10.29 1.26
C VAL A 359 -9.20 -9.60 2.61
N ARG A 360 -10.12 -10.07 3.47
CA ARG A 360 -10.29 -9.58 4.83
C ARG A 360 -10.02 -10.70 5.83
N PHE A 361 -9.26 -10.39 6.88
CA PHE A 361 -8.91 -11.33 7.96
C PHE A 361 -8.64 -10.60 9.28
N SER A 362 -8.70 -11.34 10.38
CA SER A 362 -8.39 -10.81 11.71
C SER A 362 -6.88 -10.89 11.99
N ARG A 363 -6.38 -10.01 12.90
CA ARG A 363 -5.03 -10.18 13.43
C ARG A 363 -4.84 -11.54 14.10
N LYS A 364 -5.86 -12.05 14.80
CA LYS A 364 -5.84 -13.38 15.44
C LYS A 364 -5.54 -14.48 14.42
N TRP A 365 -6.20 -14.45 13.25
CA TRP A 365 -5.93 -15.39 12.17
C TRP A 365 -4.49 -15.27 11.66
N LEU A 366 -4.01 -14.05 11.43
CA LEU A 366 -2.65 -13.82 10.92
C LEU A 366 -1.57 -14.31 11.88
N THR A 367 -1.77 -14.17 13.19
CA THR A 367 -0.76 -14.50 14.22
C THR A 367 -0.96 -15.88 14.87
N ALA A 368 -2.03 -16.60 14.55
CA ALA A 368 -2.22 -17.95 15.04
C ALA A 368 -1.10 -18.89 14.56
N LYS A 369 -0.64 -19.80 15.42
CA LYS A 369 0.30 -20.84 14.99
C LYS A 369 -0.38 -21.68 13.91
N THR A 370 0.35 -21.98 12.83
CA THR A 370 -0.10 -22.99 11.86
C THR A 370 -0.04 -24.35 12.56
N PRO A 371 -1.10 -25.17 12.48
CA PRO A 371 -1.08 -26.51 13.03
C PRO A 371 0.07 -27.33 12.46
#